data_a724d40745ec69ff93fde81a49b8edd0
#
_entry.id   a724d40745ec69ff93fde81a49b8edd0
#
_cell.length_a   1.000
_cell.length_b   1.000
_cell.length_c   1.000
_cell.angle_alpha   90.00
_cell.angle_beta   90.00
_cell.angle_gamma   90.00
#
_symmetry.space_group_name_H-M   'P 1'
#
loop_
_entity.id
_entity.type
_entity.pdbx_description
1 polymer ?
#
loop_
_entity_poly.entity_id
_entity_poly.type
_entity_poly.pdbx_seq_one_letter_code
_entity_poly.pdbx_strand_id
1 'polypeptide(L)'
;MRECAMSHSDESDLAWDEVYRDEPGPKPKPKKPKKNSHLLASLVLLIVGSTFFVKGTVAANVTLGSGNVEFGQGIRLMTACSGSTALTVTPQAAFSNQSGSGSFYFKSFTVSNIPSGCNGKSFTLNAYDSTTASSLALFDSTTKDVVIYNDNGSFLSASGSSVTVVTNSSSSFTATFVSPAATSAQVARITLQSSLGSTPYNYNSASFTSGTYMMLSPGVSPGTQAFTIETWIKTGSTVKGGDILGNANASGSLSFILDGATNAHIDGYGIAAYHYTLPVTLQPNTWYHIAIARDSSNSETVWVNGVRSTTGVQNDPINYYGVATGINWAHCTWCVAGSSTFNGERISNLRAIVGSTIYDPNSATITVPTMPLTNVANTKLLMTFDNSSSLTVDGSGNQTVTNYGATFASGQ
;
A
#
# COMPACT_ATOMS: atom_id res chain seq x y z
N MET A 1 27.01 -53.77 5.69
CA MET A 1 26.63 -54.98 6.39
C MET A 1 25.13 -54.99 6.59
N ARG A 2 24.53 -55.98 5.91
CA ARG A 2 23.23 -56.63 6.09
C ARG A 2 22.00 -55.74 6.02
N GLU A 3 21.24 -55.74 4.91
CA GLU A 3 20.45 -56.88 4.35
C GLU A 3 19.47 -57.47 5.37
N CYS A 4 18.21 -57.45 5.09
CA CYS A 4 17.35 -58.47 4.45
C CYS A 4 15.92 -58.00 4.67
N ALA A 5 15.08 -57.93 3.74
CA ALA A 5 14.51 -58.91 2.79
C ALA A 5 13.19 -59.50 3.30
N MET A 6 12.17 -59.31 2.44
CA MET A 6 11.20 -60.29 1.94
C MET A 6 10.37 -61.13 2.91
N SER A 7 9.04 -61.27 2.62
CA SER A 7 8.45 -62.36 1.83
C SER A 7 6.93 -62.28 1.96
N HIS A 8 6.17 -62.27 0.88
CA HIS A 8 5.53 -63.45 0.23
C HIS A 8 4.68 -64.29 1.18
N SER A 9 3.47 -64.61 0.89
CA SER A 9 2.85 -65.45 -0.16
C SER A 9 1.37 -65.57 0.15
N ASP A 10 0.61 -65.65 -0.81
CA ASP A 10 0.00 -66.77 -1.58
C ASP A 10 -1.33 -67.24 -1.02
N GLU A 11 -2.25 -67.11 -1.89
CA GLU A 11 -2.95 -68.12 -2.70
C GLU A 11 -3.92 -69.12 -2.02
N SER A 12 -4.95 -69.25 -2.71
CA SER A 12 -5.76 -70.41 -3.14
C SER A 12 -7.10 -70.55 -2.40
N ASP A 13 -8.10 -70.74 -3.04
CA ASP A 13 -8.64 -71.51 -4.12
C ASP A 13 -10.02 -72.12 -3.76
N LEU A 14 -10.78 -72.33 -4.79
CA LEU A 14 -11.83 -73.30 -5.02
C LEU A 14 -13.23 -73.07 -4.44
N ALA A 15 -14.13 -72.70 -5.28
CA ALA A 15 -15.03 -73.53 -6.10
C ALA A 15 -15.93 -74.52 -5.35
N TRP A 16 -17.20 -74.43 -5.59
CA TRP A 16 -18.07 -75.53 -6.04
C TRP A 16 -19.45 -75.04 -6.45
N ASP A 17 -19.82 -75.42 -7.63
CA ASP A 17 -21.14 -75.50 -8.22
C ASP A 17 -22.25 -75.98 -7.27
N GLU A 18 -23.44 -75.37 -7.43
CA GLU A 18 -24.64 -76.21 -7.53
C GLU A 18 -25.71 -75.48 -8.34
N VAL A 19 -26.04 -76.11 -9.42
CA VAL A 19 -27.18 -75.95 -10.31
C VAL A 19 -28.46 -76.20 -9.58
N TYR A 20 -29.36 -75.24 -9.45
CA TYR A 20 -30.76 -75.55 -9.17
C TYR A 20 -31.65 -74.96 -10.26
N ARG A 21 -32.22 -75.76 -11.03
CA ARG A 21 -33.25 -75.48 -12.01
C ARG A 21 -34.57 -75.36 -11.24
N ASP A 22 -35.26 -74.28 -11.34
CA ASP A 22 -36.63 -74.20 -10.96
C ASP A 22 -37.48 -73.34 -11.91
N GLU A 23 -38.68 -73.74 -12.07
CA GLU A 23 -39.72 -73.52 -13.07
C GLU A 23 -40.21 -72.05 -13.13
N PRO A 24 -40.84 -71.63 -14.24
CA PRO A 24 -41.33 -70.30 -14.44
C PRO A 24 -42.60 -70.05 -13.65
N GLY A 25 -42.45 -69.18 -12.62
CA GLY A 25 -43.57 -68.64 -11.86
C GLY A 25 -44.42 -67.64 -12.68
N PRO A 26 -45.67 -67.40 -12.30
CA PRO A 26 -46.64 -66.66 -13.10
C PRO A 26 -46.24 -65.17 -13.31
N LYS A 27 -46.39 -64.67 -14.50
CA LYS A 27 -46.10 -63.31 -14.92
C LYS A 27 -46.84 -62.29 -14.04
N PRO A 28 -46.16 -61.31 -13.46
CA PRO A 28 -46.78 -60.23 -12.69
C PRO A 28 -47.56 -59.28 -13.62
N LYS A 29 -48.76 -58.90 -13.22
CA LYS A 29 -49.59 -57.95 -13.91
C LYS A 29 -48.92 -56.56 -14.04
N PRO A 30 -49.09 -55.80 -15.12
CA PRO A 30 -48.49 -54.53 -15.33
C PRO A 30 -48.99 -53.54 -14.29
N LYS A 31 -48.07 -52.97 -13.47
CA LYS A 31 -48.36 -51.85 -12.52
C LYS A 31 -48.62 -50.60 -13.36
N LYS A 32 -49.76 -49.95 -13.14
CA LYS A 32 -50.09 -48.65 -13.71
C LYS A 32 -48.95 -47.65 -13.31
N PRO A 33 -48.53 -46.78 -14.25
CA PRO A 33 -47.51 -45.77 -13.94
C PRO A 33 -48.04 -44.82 -12.88
N LYS A 34 -47.34 -44.76 -11.73
CA LYS A 34 -47.56 -43.73 -10.71
C LYS A 34 -47.21 -42.40 -11.39
N LYS A 35 -48.20 -41.49 -11.46
CA LYS A 35 -47.95 -40.10 -11.89
C LYS A 35 -46.90 -39.49 -10.94
N ASN A 36 -45.74 -39.13 -11.47
CA ASN A 36 -44.67 -38.44 -10.77
C ASN A 36 -45.02 -36.98 -10.50
N SER A 37 -46.12 -36.75 -9.76
CA SER A 37 -46.55 -35.40 -9.39
C SER A 37 -45.53 -34.66 -8.51
N HIS A 38 -44.74 -35.42 -7.77
CA HIS A 38 -43.68 -34.85 -6.93
C HIS A 38 -42.48 -34.32 -7.73
N LEU A 39 -42.16 -34.94 -8.89
CA LEU A 39 -41.10 -34.46 -9.79
C LEU A 39 -41.48 -33.15 -10.47
N LEU A 40 -42.74 -32.99 -10.86
CA LEU A 40 -43.23 -31.74 -11.42
C LEU A 40 -43.31 -30.63 -10.38
N ALA A 41 -43.75 -30.95 -9.16
CA ALA A 41 -43.81 -29.99 -8.04
C ALA A 41 -42.39 -29.52 -7.63
N SER A 42 -41.42 -30.43 -7.57
CA SER A 42 -40.01 -30.07 -7.26
C SER A 42 -39.37 -29.25 -8.37
N LEU A 43 -39.67 -29.54 -9.65
CA LEU A 43 -39.16 -28.76 -10.77
C LEU A 43 -39.73 -27.32 -10.79
N VAL A 44 -41.02 -27.18 -10.51
CA VAL A 44 -41.67 -25.86 -10.39
C VAL A 44 -41.11 -25.09 -9.20
N LEU A 45 -40.87 -25.75 -8.06
CA LEU A 45 -40.28 -25.10 -6.88
C LEU A 45 -38.82 -24.67 -7.15
N LEU A 46 -38.06 -25.45 -7.93
CA LEU A 46 -36.68 -25.10 -8.31
C LEU A 46 -36.65 -23.93 -9.29
N ILE A 47 -37.59 -23.87 -10.23
CA ILE A 47 -37.70 -22.74 -11.18
C ILE A 47 -38.17 -21.46 -10.46
N VAL A 48 -39.16 -21.54 -9.58
CA VAL A 48 -39.64 -20.41 -8.78
C VAL A 48 -38.56 -19.98 -7.78
N GLY A 49 -37.89 -20.91 -7.12
CA GLY A 49 -36.78 -20.63 -6.22
C GLY A 49 -35.60 -19.92 -6.95
N SER A 50 -35.23 -20.41 -8.14
CA SER A 50 -34.14 -19.79 -8.92
C SER A 50 -34.47 -18.38 -9.38
N THR A 51 -35.74 -18.09 -9.71
CA THR A 51 -36.16 -16.72 -10.09
C THR A 51 -36.14 -15.74 -8.92
N PHE A 52 -36.34 -16.20 -7.67
CA PHE A 52 -36.17 -15.35 -6.49
C PHE A 52 -34.70 -15.13 -6.11
N PHE A 53 -33.85 -16.15 -6.30
CA PHE A 53 -32.40 -16.01 -6.02
C PHE A 53 -31.70 -15.16 -7.08
N VAL A 54 -32.10 -15.18 -8.36
CA VAL A 54 -31.48 -14.39 -9.42
C VAL A 54 -31.76 -12.88 -9.27
N LYS A 55 -32.87 -12.49 -8.64
CA LYS A 55 -33.16 -11.06 -8.41
C LYS A 55 -32.26 -10.39 -7.36
N GLY A 56 -31.55 -11.15 -6.54
CA GLY A 56 -30.65 -10.60 -5.51
C GLY A 56 -29.17 -10.54 -5.91
N THR A 57 -28.78 -11.09 -7.05
CA THR A 57 -27.36 -11.24 -7.44
C THR A 57 -27.01 -10.64 -8.80
N VAL A 58 -27.89 -9.85 -9.41
CA VAL A 58 -27.51 -9.14 -10.64
C VAL A 58 -26.58 -8.01 -10.28
N ALA A 59 -25.28 -8.23 -10.42
CA ALA A 59 -24.30 -7.16 -10.43
C ALA A 59 -24.65 -6.21 -11.58
N ALA A 60 -25.20 -5.04 -11.25
CA ALA A 60 -25.48 -4.03 -12.24
C ALA A 60 -24.14 -3.42 -12.70
N ASN A 61 -23.75 -3.66 -13.94
CA ASN A 61 -22.64 -2.96 -14.55
C ASN A 61 -23.05 -1.53 -14.85
N VAL A 62 -22.46 -0.58 -14.16
CA VAL A 62 -22.61 0.84 -14.47
C VAL A 62 -21.47 1.25 -15.39
N THR A 63 -21.79 1.55 -16.64
CA THR A 63 -20.83 2.09 -17.59
C THR A 63 -20.84 3.61 -17.49
N LEU A 64 -19.72 4.17 -17.05
CA LEU A 64 -19.54 5.62 -17.03
C LEU A 64 -18.98 6.05 -18.39
N GLY A 65 -19.82 6.69 -19.19
CA GLY A 65 -19.41 7.27 -20.46
C GLY A 65 -18.50 8.48 -20.29
N SER A 66 -17.75 8.82 -21.33
CA SER A 66 -17.02 10.08 -21.43
C SER A 66 -18.02 11.23 -21.51
N GLY A 67 -18.35 11.84 -20.39
CA GLY A 67 -19.26 12.98 -20.31
C GLY A 67 -18.78 14.00 -19.29
N ASN A 68 -19.07 15.28 -19.55
CA ASN A 68 -18.91 16.34 -18.58
C ASN A 68 -19.84 16.07 -17.40
N VAL A 69 -19.30 15.99 -16.20
CA VAL A 69 -20.11 15.90 -14.97
C VAL A 69 -20.43 17.34 -14.56
N GLU A 70 -21.67 17.75 -14.76
CA GLU A 70 -22.15 19.05 -14.27
C GLU A 70 -22.45 18.96 -12.77
N PHE A 71 -21.70 19.70 -11.98
CA PHE A 71 -22.06 20.01 -10.59
C PHE A 71 -22.54 21.46 -10.54
N GLY A 72 -23.71 21.67 -9.93
CA GLY A 72 -24.41 22.92 -9.90
C GLY A 72 -23.57 24.15 -9.58
N GLN A 73 -23.76 25.20 -10.40
CA GLN A 73 -23.28 26.58 -10.26
C GLN A 73 -21.76 26.76 -10.12
N GLY A 74 -21.04 26.29 -11.07
CA GLY A 74 -19.61 26.54 -11.26
C GLY A 74 -19.05 25.51 -12.24
N ILE A 75 -19.08 25.80 -13.53
CA ILE A 75 -18.53 24.94 -14.58
C ILE A 75 -17.02 24.86 -14.38
N ARG A 76 -16.52 23.84 -13.69
CA ARG A 76 -15.20 23.31 -13.94
C ARG A 76 -15.39 22.09 -14.86
N LEU A 77 -15.02 22.27 -16.10
CA LEU A 77 -14.81 21.16 -17.05
C LEU A 77 -13.65 20.31 -16.48
N MET A 78 -13.96 19.36 -15.64
CA MET A 78 -13.02 18.34 -15.26
C MET A 78 -13.20 17.19 -16.24
N THR A 79 -12.33 17.15 -17.23
CA THR A 79 -12.22 15.96 -18.09
C THR A 79 -11.84 14.78 -17.20
N ALA A 80 -12.69 13.76 -17.15
CA ALA A 80 -12.35 12.53 -16.45
C ALA A 80 -11.01 12.01 -17.01
N CYS A 81 -10.15 11.49 -16.16
CA CYS A 81 -8.84 10.96 -16.58
C CYS A 81 -8.95 9.86 -17.65
N SER A 82 -10.12 9.22 -17.76
CA SER A 82 -10.42 8.18 -18.75
C SER A 82 -10.60 8.71 -20.17
N GLY A 83 -10.73 10.03 -20.36
CA GLY A 83 -10.98 10.62 -21.68
C GLY A 83 -12.24 10.04 -22.35
N SER A 84 -12.07 9.43 -23.51
CA SER A 84 -13.17 8.73 -24.23
C SER A 84 -13.39 7.28 -23.80
N THR A 85 -12.55 6.73 -22.90
CA THR A 85 -12.68 5.36 -22.42
C THR A 85 -13.76 5.27 -21.36
N ALA A 86 -14.77 4.44 -21.58
CA ALA A 86 -15.81 4.16 -20.59
C ALA A 86 -15.25 3.25 -19.50
N LEU A 87 -15.28 3.71 -18.26
CA LEU A 87 -14.97 2.88 -17.08
C LEU A 87 -16.18 2.01 -16.76
N THR A 88 -15.94 0.78 -16.32
CA THR A 88 -16.99 -0.12 -15.84
C THR A 88 -16.88 -0.26 -14.33
N VAL A 89 -17.97 0.02 -13.61
CA VAL A 89 -18.09 -0.20 -12.16
C VAL A 89 -19.04 -1.35 -11.91
N THR A 90 -18.57 -2.40 -11.27
CA THR A 90 -19.36 -3.60 -10.94
C THR A 90 -19.51 -3.70 -9.42
N PRO A 91 -20.65 -3.28 -8.84
CA PRO A 91 -20.94 -3.43 -7.42
C PRO A 91 -21.25 -4.88 -7.08
N GLN A 92 -20.89 -5.29 -5.86
CA GLN A 92 -21.13 -6.63 -5.33
C GLN A 92 -21.72 -6.54 -3.92
N ALA A 93 -22.70 -7.39 -3.67
CA ALA A 93 -23.32 -7.53 -2.37
C ALA A 93 -22.87 -8.82 -1.69
N ALA A 94 -22.77 -8.80 -0.36
CA ALA A 94 -22.59 -10.00 0.45
C ALA A 94 -23.57 -10.00 1.62
N PHE A 95 -24.03 -11.19 1.98
CA PHE A 95 -24.88 -11.39 3.16
C PHE A 95 -24.04 -11.22 4.43
N SER A 96 -24.56 -10.47 5.38
CA SER A 96 -23.99 -10.34 6.73
C SER A 96 -25.09 -10.35 7.79
N ASN A 97 -24.81 -11.01 8.90
CA ASN A 97 -25.72 -11.12 10.04
C ASN A 97 -25.30 -10.20 11.20
N GLN A 98 -24.62 -9.11 10.93
CA GLN A 98 -24.07 -8.19 11.93
C GLN A 98 -25.14 -7.60 12.88
N SER A 99 -26.38 -7.44 12.41
CA SER A 99 -27.48 -6.85 13.17
C SER A 99 -28.51 -7.88 13.69
N GLY A 100 -28.21 -9.16 13.63
CA GLY A 100 -29.10 -10.23 14.10
C GLY A 100 -30.26 -10.59 13.16
N SER A 101 -30.66 -9.75 12.24
CA SER A 101 -31.73 -10.00 11.27
C SER A 101 -31.24 -10.40 9.87
N GLY A 102 -29.93 -10.34 9.62
CA GLY A 102 -29.28 -10.65 8.36
C GLY A 102 -29.71 -9.74 7.21
N SER A 103 -28.75 -9.18 6.50
CA SER A 103 -29.02 -8.34 5.33
C SER A 103 -27.92 -8.51 4.29
N PHE A 104 -28.23 -8.21 3.03
CA PHE A 104 -27.23 -8.05 2.00
C PHE A 104 -26.70 -6.62 2.05
N TYR A 105 -25.39 -6.48 2.23
CA TYR A 105 -24.70 -5.20 2.23
C TYR A 105 -23.95 -4.98 0.91
N PHE A 106 -23.80 -3.72 0.52
CA PHE A 106 -22.87 -3.33 -0.52
C PHE A 106 -21.45 -3.60 -0.01
N LYS A 107 -20.89 -4.75 -0.38
CA LYS A 107 -19.64 -5.29 0.20
C LYS A 107 -18.40 -4.87 -0.53
N SER A 108 -18.45 -4.82 -1.87
CA SER A 108 -17.30 -4.47 -2.69
C SER A 108 -17.73 -3.92 -4.05
N PHE A 109 -16.79 -3.35 -4.75
CA PHE A 109 -16.96 -2.97 -6.16
C PHE A 109 -15.66 -3.19 -6.92
N THR A 110 -15.80 -3.52 -8.19
CA THR A 110 -14.68 -3.62 -9.14
C THR A 110 -14.78 -2.48 -10.14
N VAL A 111 -13.66 -1.79 -10.37
CA VAL A 111 -13.53 -0.83 -11.47
C VAL A 111 -12.60 -1.44 -12.51
N SER A 112 -13.00 -1.40 -13.78
CA SER A 112 -12.22 -1.91 -14.90
C SER A 112 -12.21 -0.95 -16.08
N ASN A 113 -11.39 -1.26 -17.09
CA ASN A 113 -11.12 -0.43 -18.26
C ASN A 113 -10.46 0.92 -17.91
N ILE A 114 -9.63 0.95 -16.88
CA ILE A 114 -8.91 2.16 -16.46
C ILE A 114 -7.72 2.37 -17.42
N PRO A 115 -7.69 3.47 -18.20
CA PRO A 115 -6.56 3.74 -19.10
C PRO A 115 -5.36 4.31 -18.34
N SER A 116 -4.18 4.24 -18.95
CA SER A 116 -2.93 4.77 -18.39
C SER A 116 -2.96 6.29 -18.17
N GLY A 117 -3.83 7.04 -18.86
CA GLY A 117 -4.07 8.46 -18.58
C GLY A 117 -4.60 8.75 -17.17
N CYS A 118 -5.08 7.71 -16.46
CA CYS A 118 -5.50 7.79 -15.06
C CYS A 118 -4.37 7.50 -14.04
N ASN A 119 -3.14 7.27 -14.49
CA ASN A 119 -2.01 7.10 -13.58
C ASN A 119 -1.78 8.39 -12.77
N GLY A 120 -1.50 8.25 -11.48
CA GLY A 120 -1.35 9.37 -10.56
C GLY A 120 -2.66 10.09 -10.21
N LYS A 121 -3.82 9.48 -10.46
CA LYS A 121 -5.14 10.04 -10.12
C LYS A 121 -5.79 9.24 -9.00
N SER A 122 -6.63 9.93 -8.23
CA SER A 122 -7.52 9.30 -7.27
C SER A 122 -8.92 9.11 -7.84
N PHE A 123 -9.52 7.97 -7.56
CA PHE A 123 -10.92 7.66 -7.84
C PHE A 123 -11.72 7.80 -6.57
N THR A 124 -12.75 8.64 -6.56
CA THR A 124 -13.68 8.76 -5.45
C THR A 124 -15.01 8.14 -5.82
N LEU A 125 -15.43 7.11 -5.07
CA LEU A 125 -16.72 6.47 -5.24
C LEU A 125 -17.68 6.90 -4.14
N ASN A 126 -18.89 7.28 -4.54
CA ASN A 126 -20.03 7.52 -3.66
C ASN A 126 -21.22 6.67 -4.07
N ALA A 127 -22.05 6.27 -3.10
CA ALA A 127 -23.32 5.61 -3.36
C ALA A 127 -24.47 6.44 -2.78
N TYR A 128 -25.63 6.35 -3.41
CA TYR A 128 -26.82 7.14 -3.07
C TYR A 128 -28.05 6.24 -3.06
N ASP A 129 -29.03 6.60 -2.25
CA ASP A 129 -30.36 6.00 -2.31
C ASP A 129 -31.18 6.56 -3.48
N SER A 130 -32.43 6.10 -3.60
CA SER A 130 -33.35 6.52 -4.66
C SER A 130 -34.01 7.88 -4.39
N THR A 131 -33.92 8.41 -3.18
CA THR A 131 -34.76 9.52 -2.70
C THR A 131 -33.98 10.77 -2.35
N THR A 132 -32.70 10.62 -1.93
CA THR A 132 -31.88 11.74 -1.47
C THR A 132 -30.72 12.07 -2.39
N ALA A 133 -30.29 13.33 -2.38
CA ALA A 133 -29.05 13.77 -3.04
C ALA A 133 -27.81 13.55 -2.15
N SER A 134 -28.02 13.15 -0.89
CA SER A 134 -26.91 12.88 0.06
C SER A 134 -26.37 11.49 -0.16
N SER A 135 -25.03 11.35 -0.17
CA SER A 135 -24.38 10.06 -0.24
C SER A 135 -24.58 9.23 1.02
N LEU A 136 -24.65 7.91 0.83
CA LEU A 136 -24.79 6.93 1.91
C LEU A 136 -23.44 6.73 2.62
N ALA A 137 -23.47 6.43 3.91
CA ALA A 137 -22.32 5.90 4.63
C ALA A 137 -22.00 4.49 4.09
N LEU A 138 -20.74 4.21 3.73
CA LEU A 138 -20.36 2.98 3.02
C LEU A 138 -19.74 1.91 3.91
N PHE A 139 -18.88 2.29 4.88
CA PHE A 139 -18.14 1.32 5.71
C PHE A 139 -18.02 1.68 7.19
N ASP A 140 -18.64 2.74 7.61
CA ASP A 140 -18.91 3.11 9.00
C ASP A 140 -20.18 3.96 9.05
N SER A 141 -20.52 4.52 10.19
CA SER A 141 -21.75 5.31 10.33
C SER A 141 -21.67 6.72 9.70
N THR A 142 -20.50 7.15 9.24
CA THR A 142 -20.25 8.54 8.83
C THR A 142 -19.54 8.67 7.49
N THR A 143 -18.65 7.75 7.13
CA THR A 143 -17.82 7.88 5.94
C THR A 143 -18.59 7.55 4.66
N LYS A 144 -18.70 8.55 3.79
CA LYS A 144 -19.52 8.53 2.57
C LYS A 144 -18.72 8.33 1.30
N ASP A 145 -17.41 8.52 1.37
CA ASP A 145 -16.52 8.51 0.22
C ASP A 145 -15.54 7.34 0.32
N VAL A 146 -15.33 6.65 -0.79
CA VAL A 146 -14.23 5.70 -0.94
C VAL A 146 -13.24 6.26 -1.93
N VAL A 147 -12.01 6.45 -1.49
CA VAL A 147 -10.96 7.02 -2.31
C VAL A 147 -9.89 5.98 -2.59
N ILE A 148 -9.63 5.73 -3.86
CA ILE A 148 -8.62 4.79 -4.34
C ILE A 148 -7.63 5.53 -5.23
N TYR A 149 -6.37 5.48 -4.90
CA TYR A 149 -5.30 6.06 -5.69
C TYR A 149 -4.76 5.07 -6.72
N ASN A 150 -4.54 5.53 -7.94
CA ASN A 150 -3.90 4.76 -9.01
C ASN A 150 -2.41 5.13 -9.09
N ASP A 151 -1.57 4.30 -8.54
CA ASP A 151 -0.13 4.42 -8.66
C ASP A 151 0.38 3.61 -9.85
N ASN A 152 0.37 4.24 -11.02
CA ASN A 152 0.89 3.64 -12.25
C ASN A 152 0.36 2.22 -12.55
N GLY A 153 -0.92 1.98 -12.25
CA GLY A 153 -1.58 0.68 -12.43
C GLY A 153 -1.54 -0.23 -11.20
N SER A 154 -0.99 0.23 -10.09
CA SER A 154 -1.16 -0.34 -8.76
C SER A 154 -2.19 0.50 -8.00
N PHE A 155 -3.19 -0.12 -7.39
CA PHE A 155 -4.30 0.61 -6.78
C PHE A 155 -4.25 0.50 -5.26
N LEU A 156 -4.32 1.65 -4.59
CA LEU A 156 -4.11 1.79 -3.15
C LEU A 156 -5.32 2.44 -2.49
N SER A 157 -5.70 1.95 -1.31
CA SER A 157 -6.77 2.57 -0.52
C SER A 157 -6.29 3.87 0.11
N ALA A 158 -6.96 4.98 -0.21
CA ALA A 158 -6.84 6.23 0.53
C ALA A 158 -7.88 6.36 1.67
N SER A 159 -8.73 5.35 1.84
CA SER A 159 -9.76 5.28 2.89
C SER A 159 -9.32 4.46 4.11
N GLY A 160 -8.02 4.30 4.31
CA GLY A 160 -7.46 3.58 5.46
C GLY A 160 -7.74 2.07 5.45
N SER A 161 -7.60 1.45 6.62
CA SER A 161 -7.78 0.00 6.81
C SER A 161 -9.23 -0.50 6.69
N SER A 162 -10.19 0.41 6.63
CA SER A 162 -11.61 0.06 6.48
C SER A 162 -11.97 -0.39 5.06
N VAL A 163 -11.08 -0.14 4.08
CA VAL A 163 -11.24 -0.55 2.69
C VAL A 163 -9.98 -1.28 2.24
N THR A 164 -10.10 -2.55 1.91
CA THR A 164 -9.02 -3.33 1.30
C THR A 164 -9.11 -3.22 -0.23
N VAL A 165 -7.96 -3.07 -0.88
CA VAL A 165 -7.87 -2.96 -2.34
C VAL A 165 -7.01 -4.08 -2.90
N VAL A 166 -7.50 -4.72 -3.93
CA VAL A 166 -6.75 -5.70 -4.73
C VAL A 166 -6.60 -5.15 -6.13
N THR A 167 -5.36 -4.98 -6.57
CA THR A 167 -5.04 -4.68 -7.97
C THR A 167 -5.23 -5.96 -8.79
N ASN A 168 -6.26 -6.02 -9.64
CA ASN A 168 -6.53 -7.18 -10.49
C ASN A 168 -5.64 -7.15 -11.75
N SER A 169 -5.36 -5.96 -12.26
CA SER A 169 -4.45 -5.68 -13.37
C SER A 169 -4.08 -4.20 -13.35
N SER A 170 -3.17 -3.74 -14.20
CA SER A 170 -2.85 -2.30 -14.34
C SER A 170 -4.03 -1.42 -14.77
N SER A 171 -5.14 -2.01 -15.20
CA SER A 171 -6.36 -1.33 -15.63
C SER A 171 -7.60 -1.68 -14.81
N SER A 172 -7.44 -2.40 -13.68
CA SER A 172 -8.59 -2.86 -12.88
C SER A 172 -8.23 -3.11 -11.43
N PHE A 173 -9.13 -2.76 -10.53
CA PHE A 173 -9.03 -3.07 -9.11
C PHE A 173 -10.38 -3.48 -8.52
N THR A 174 -10.32 -4.16 -7.37
CA THR A 174 -11.48 -4.46 -6.52
C THR A 174 -11.25 -3.84 -5.15
N ALA A 175 -12.19 -3.02 -4.69
CA ALA A 175 -12.23 -2.47 -3.35
C ALA A 175 -13.29 -3.17 -2.51
N THR A 176 -12.94 -3.59 -1.31
CA THR A 176 -13.81 -4.35 -0.39
C THR A 176 -13.91 -3.63 0.95
N PHE A 177 -15.10 -3.39 1.42
CA PHE A 177 -15.37 -2.81 2.74
C PHE A 177 -15.19 -3.87 3.83
N VAL A 178 -14.38 -3.58 4.83
CA VAL A 178 -14.18 -4.48 5.98
C VAL A 178 -15.50 -4.63 6.76
N SER A 179 -16.13 -3.51 7.11
CA SER A 179 -17.41 -3.44 7.81
C SER A 179 -18.39 -2.59 7.00
N PRO A 180 -19.10 -3.15 5.99
CA PRO A 180 -20.00 -2.39 5.15
C PRO A 180 -21.20 -1.87 5.97
N ALA A 181 -21.57 -0.60 5.74
CA ALA A 181 -22.69 0.06 6.43
C ALA A 181 -23.96 0.11 5.57
N ALA A 182 -23.83 0.44 4.27
CA ALA A 182 -24.97 0.51 3.36
C ALA A 182 -25.47 -0.87 2.94
N THR A 183 -26.77 -1.12 3.06
CA THR A 183 -27.36 -2.33 2.49
C THR A 183 -27.43 -2.23 0.95
N SER A 184 -27.38 -3.35 0.26
CA SER A 184 -27.50 -3.38 -1.20
C SER A 184 -28.85 -2.85 -1.70
N ALA A 185 -29.90 -2.98 -0.88
CA ALA A 185 -31.22 -2.44 -1.20
C ALA A 185 -31.31 -0.91 -1.10
N GLN A 186 -30.45 -0.29 -0.28
CA GLN A 186 -30.37 1.17 -0.16
C GLN A 186 -29.60 1.80 -1.34
N VAL A 187 -28.65 1.09 -1.93
CA VAL A 187 -27.82 1.61 -3.03
C VAL A 187 -28.60 1.60 -4.34
N ALA A 188 -29.12 2.74 -4.73
CA ALA A 188 -29.82 2.91 -6.00
C ALA A 188 -28.91 3.48 -7.11
N ARG A 189 -27.86 4.22 -6.74
CA ARG A 189 -26.97 4.89 -7.67
C ARG A 189 -25.55 4.94 -7.10
N ILE A 190 -24.54 4.76 -7.97
CA ILE A 190 -23.14 4.89 -7.68
C ILE A 190 -22.55 5.94 -8.60
N THR A 191 -21.68 6.79 -8.07
CA THR A 191 -20.87 7.73 -8.86
C THR A 191 -19.39 7.42 -8.65
N LEU A 192 -18.60 7.60 -9.69
CA LEU A 192 -17.15 7.52 -9.66
C LEU A 192 -16.58 8.78 -10.27
N GLN A 193 -15.71 9.44 -9.54
CA GLN A 193 -15.02 10.66 -9.98
C GLN A 193 -13.52 10.41 -9.99
N SER A 194 -12.79 11.07 -10.89
CA SER A 194 -11.33 11.12 -10.82
C SER A 194 -10.86 12.55 -10.53
N SER A 195 -9.86 12.65 -9.68
CA SER A 195 -9.22 13.92 -9.33
C SER A 195 -7.70 13.80 -9.43
N LEU A 196 -7.01 14.92 -9.31
CA LEU A 196 -5.57 14.85 -9.05
C LEU A 196 -5.35 14.01 -7.80
N GLY A 197 -4.61 12.91 -7.95
CA GLY A 197 -4.30 12.03 -6.85
C GLY A 197 -3.27 12.69 -5.92
N SER A 198 -3.49 12.55 -4.63
CA SER A 198 -2.39 12.53 -3.67
C SER A 198 -2.18 11.07 -3.30
N THR A 199 -0.95 10.65 -3.14
CA THR A 199 -0.65 9.31 -2.63
C THR A 199 -1.45 9.10 -1.34
N PRO A 200 -2.16 7.97 -1.18
CA PRO A 200 -3.01 7.72 -0.01
C PRO A 200 -2.20 7.46 1.25
N TYR A 201 -0.90 7.64 1.16
CA TYR A 201 -0.01 7.41 2.27
C TYR A 201 -0.26 8.47 3.34
N ASN A 202 -0.97 8.05 4.37
CA ASN A 202 -1.16 8.82 5.56
C ASN A 202 0.14 8.73 6.35
N TYR A 203 1.07 9.66 6.09
CA TYR A 203 2.41 9.65 6.66
C TYR A 203 2.35 9.90 8.16
N ASN A 204 2.07 8.85 8.91
CA ASN A 204 2.42 8.84 10.31
C ASN A 204 3.92 9.07 10.43
N SER A 205 4.35 9.89 11.36
CA SER A 205 5.69 10.44 11.34
C SER A 205 6.20 10.75 12.74
N ALA A 206 7.50 10.84 12.87
CA ALA A 206 8.15 11.51 13.99
C ALA A 206 8.27 13.00 13.67
N SER A 207 7.78 13.85 14.56
CA SER A 207 7.91 15.31 14.50
C SER A 207 9.05 15.76 15.40
N PHE A 208 9.90 16.62 14.86
CA PHE A 208 11.06 17.16 15.53
C PHE A 208 10.92 18.65 15.79
N THR A 209 11.36 19.07 16.97
CA THR A 209 11.52 20.48 17.32
C THR A 209 12.98 20.72 17.69
N SER A 210 13.39 21.98 17.83
CA SER A 210 14.76 22.30 18.21
C SER A 210 15.20 21.55 19.47
N GLY A 211 16.29 20.83 19.37
CA GLY A 211 16.86 20.03 20.46
C GLY A 211 16.24 18.67 20.69
N THR A 212 15.26 18.24 19.90
CA THR A 212 14.72 16.87 19.94
C THR A 212 15.38 15.99 18.88
N TYR A 213 15.70 14.75 19.23
CA TYR A 213 16.40 13.82 18.35
C TYR A 213 16.11 12.36 18.73
N MET A 214 16.52 11.42 17.89
CA MET A 214 16.55 10.00 18.20
C MET A 214 17.96 9.46 18.04
N MET A 215 18.38 8.57 18.90
CA MET A 215 19.67 7.86 18.82
C MET A 215 19.48 6.41 18.46
N LEU A 216 20.39 5.91 17.63
CA LEU A 216 20.45 4.53 17.14
C LEU A 216 21.73 3.89 17.65
N SER A 217 21.65 2.69 18.21
CA SER A 217 22.79 1.91 18.67
C SER A 217 22.68 0.48 18.13
N PRO A 218 23.71 -0.08 17.47
CA PRO A 218 25.07 0.42 17.28
C PRO A 218 25.23 1.56 16.25
N GLY A 219 24.18 1.90 15.50
CA GLY A 219 24.20 2.89 14.43
C GLY A 219 24.40 2.28 13.03
N VAL A 220 24.22 3.12 12.02
CA VAL A 220 24.36 2.72 10.61
C VAL A 220 25.75 3.06 10.12
N SER A 221 26.49 2.05 9.68
CA SER A 221 27.89 2.16 9.24
C SER A 221 28.05 1.58 7.83
N PRO A 222 27.92 2.39 6.76
CA PRO A 222 28.10 1.88 5.42
C PRO A 222 29.53 1.40 5.11
N GLY A 223 30.55 1.94 5.78
CA GLY A 223 31.92 1.67 5.41
C GLY A 223 32.22 2.16 3.99
N THR A 224 32.92 1.34 3.23
CA THR A 224 33.13 1.53 1.77
C THR A 224 32.11 0.79 0.91
N GLN A 225 31.07 0.22 1.55
CA GLN A 225 30.09 -0.61 0.84
C GLN A 225 29.06 0.26 0.11
N ALA A 226 28.39 -0.34 -0.88
CA ALA A 226 27.17 0.23 -1.45
C ALA A 226 26.10 0.43 -0.39
N PHE A 227 25.30 1.48 -0.50
CA PHE A 227 24.20 1.74 0.43
C PHE A 227 23.05 2.50 -0.23
N THR A 228 21.91 2.49 0.43
CA THR A 228 20.77 3.38 0.17
C THR A 228 20.22 3.88 1.49
N ILE A 229 20.00 5.18 1.60
CA ILE A 229 19.22 5.80 2.68
C ILE A 229 18.07 6.56 2.04
N GLU A 230 16.86 6.30 2.50
CA GLU A 230 15.66 6.94 1.96
C GLU A 230 14.64 7.22 3.05
N THR A 231 13.90 8.29 2.87
CA THR A 231 12.86 8.71 3.82
C THR A 231 11.86 9.66 3.16
N TRP A 232 10.72 9.83 3.82
CA TRP A 232 9.82 10.94 3.54
C TRP A 232 10.02 12.03 4.58
N ILE A 233 10.17 13.28 4.12
CA ILE A 233 10.30 14.46 4.97
C ILE A 233 9.15 15.41 4.67
N LYS A 234 8.41 15.83 5.70
CA LYS A 234 7.55 17.01 5.64
C LYS A 234 8.33 18.19 6.14
N THR A 235 8.46 19.19 5.30
CA THR A 235 9.10 20.46 5.67
C THR A 235 8.28 21.20 6.72
N GLY A 236 8.94 21.97 7.57
CA GLY A 236 8.30 22.86 8.52
C GLY A 236 7.66 24.09 7.85
N SER A 237 7.12 25.01 8.66
CA SER A 237 6.61 26.31 8.20
C SER A 237 7.69 27.20 7.55
N THR A 238 8.94 26.92 7.89
CA THR A 238 10.16 27.41 7.22
C THR A 238 11.00 26.19 6.94
N VAL A 239 11.47 26.02 5.70
CA VAL A 239 12.32 24.89 5.35
C VAL A 239 13.70 25.12 5.98
N LYS A 240 14.00 24.34 7.00
CA LYS A 240 15.32 24.32 7.66
C LYS A 240 16.06 23.05 7.30
N GLY A 241 17.36 23.08 7.46
CA GLY A 241 18.17 21.87 7.34
C GLY A 241 18.16 21.05 8.63
N GLY A 242 18.63 19.81 8.52
CA GLY A 242 18.80 18.92 9.67
C GLY A 242 19.33 17.56 9.24
N ASP A 243 19.85 16.82 10.23
CA ASP A 243 20.35 15.46 10.01
C ASP A 243 19.18 14.50 9.76
N ILE A 244 19.12 13.97 8.54
CA ILE A 244 18.22 12.88 8.20
C ILE A 244 18.69 11.62 8.95
N LEU A 245 19.99 11.34 8.85
CA LEU A 245 20.65 10.24 9.54
C LEU A 245 22.13 10.56 9.67
N GLY A 246 22.61 10.74 10.88
CA GLY A 246 24.01 11.11 11.01
C GLY A 246 24.59 11.06 12.43
N ASN A 247 25.90 11.25 12.46
CA ASN A 247 26.68 11.45 13.69
C ASN A 247 27.91 12.33 13.41
N ALA A 248 27.84 13.57 13.75
CA ALA A 248 28.95 14.51 13.56
C ALA A 248 30.03 14.48 14.65
N ASN A 249 30.13 13.41 15.45
CA ASN A 249 31.02 13.38 16.64
C ASN A 249 32.37 12.68 16.47
N ALA A 250 32.51 11.86 15.43
CA ALA A 250 33.74 11.10 15.21
C ALA A 250 34.20 11.25 13.77
N SER A 251 35.50 11.46 13.58
CA SER A 251 36.08 11.55 12.22
C SER A 251 35.66 10.35 11.35
N GLY A 252 35.12 10.62 10.17
CA GLY A 252 34.63 9.62 9.24
C GLY A 252 33.21 9.10 9.53
N SER A 253 32.50 9.62 10.55
CA SER A 253 31.13 9.22 10.77
C SER A 253 30.21 9.75 9.69
N LEU A 254 29.22 8.92 9.32
CA LEU A 254 28.19 9.26 8.32
C LEU A 254 27.32 10.42 8.82
N SER A 255 27.10 11.42 7.97
CA SER A 255 26.02 12.39 8.14
C SER A 255 25.35 12.67 6.80
N PHE A 256 24.08 12.29 6.67
CA PHE A 256 23.24 12.67 5.56
C PHE A 256 22.30 13.79 6.00
N ILE A 257 22.48 14.96 5.44
CA ILE A 257 21.93 16.23 5.91
C ILE A 257 21.12 16.90 4.81
N LEU A 258 19.97 17.46 5.17
CA LEU A 258 19.25 18.42 4.34
C LEU A 258 19.73 19.82 4.70
N ASP A 259 20.26 20.57 3.70
CA ASP A 259 20.77 21.94 3.87
C ASP A 259 19.73 22.97 3.42
N GLY A 260 18.65 23.08 4.16
CA GLY A 260 17.55 24.00 3.81
C GLY A 260 16.78 23.57 2.58
N ALA A 261 16.29 24.53 1.81
CA ALA A 261 15.30 24.31 0.75
C ALA A 261 15.91 23.81 -0.59
N THR A 262 17.20 23.95 -0.80
CA THR A 262 17.81 23.80 -2.13
C THR A 262 18.97 22.81 -2.20
N ASN A 263 19.49 22.38 -1.06
CA ASN A 263 20.68 21.54 -1.03
C ASN A 263 20.54 20.38 -0.03
N ALA A 264 21.27 19.32 -0.28
CA ALA A 264 21.55 18.24 0.66
C ALA A 264 23.05 17.90 0.56
N HIS A 265 23.61 17.33 1.61
CA HIS A 265 24.94 16.76 1.53
C HIS A 265 25.07 15.48 2.34
N ILE A 266 26.06 14.70 2.01
CA ILE A 266 26.56 13.61 2.82
C ILE A 266 28.02 13.89 3.14
N ASP A 267 28.39 13.70 4.39
CA ASP A 267 29.79 13.84 4.81
C ASP A 267 30.25 12.63 5.62
N GLY A 268 31.56 12.40 5.56
CA GLY A 268 32.32 11.69 6.57
C GLY A 268 33.00 12.74 7.45
N TYR A 269 32.41 13.03 8.59
CA TYR A 269 32.82 14.11 9.47
C TYR A 269 34.34 14.26 9.57
N GLY A 270 34.83 15.47 9.25
CA GLY A 270 36.26 15.79 9.28
C GLY A 270 37.11 15.14 8.16
N ILE A 271 36.50 14.44 7.19
CA ILE A 271 37.19 13.84 6.05
C ILE A 271 36.84 14.58 4.76
N ALA A 272 35.61 14.46 4.30
CA ALA A 272 35.09 15.14 3.11
C ALA A 272 33.57 15.22 3.14
N ALA A 273 33.01 16.15 2.36
CA ALA A 273 31.57 16.30 2.16
C ALA A 273 31.25 16.36 0.67
N TYR A 274 30.14 15.71 0.27
CA TYR A 274 29.60 15.72 -1.09
C TYR A 274 28.28 16.48 -1.07
N HIS A 275 28.24 17.62 -1.78
CA HIS A 275 27.11 18.52 -1.82
C HIS A 275 26.27 18.31 -3.06
N TYR A 276 24.96 18.29 -2.91
CA TYR A 276 23.98 18.10 -3.97
C TYR A 276 22.98 19.24 -4.00
N THR A 277 22.88 19.90 -5.16
CA THR A 277 21.80 20.84 -5.43
C THR A 277 20.55 20.06 -5.79
N LEU A 278 19.49 20.26 -5.04
CA LEU A 278 18.23 19.54 -5.24
C LEU A 278 17.57 19.94 -6.57
N PRO A 279 16.83 19.02 -7.23
CA PRO A 279 16.20 19.28 -8.51
C PRO A 279 15.01 20.25 -8.42
N VAL A 280 14.53 20.50 -7.20
CA VAL A 280 13.43 21.42 -6.88
C VAL A 280 13.75 22.18 -5.60
N THR A 281 13.24 23.41 -5.50
CA THR A 281 13.23 24.15 -4.23
C THR A 281 12.11 23.61 -3.35
N LEU A 282 12.45 23.08 -2.19
CA LEU A 282 11.47 22.55 -1.24
C LEU A 282 10.57 23.69 -0.72
N GLN A 283 9.26 23.43 -0.73
CA GLN A 283 8.26 24.38 -0.23
C GLN A 283 7.90 24.06 1.24
N PRO A 284 7.49 25.03 2.04
CA PRO A 284 7.03 24.81 3.40
C PRO A 284 5.85 23.85 3.49
N ASN A 285 5.73 23.15 4.60
CA ASN A 285 4.62 22.23 4.94
C ASN A 285 4.32 21.16 3.88
N THR A 286 5.32 20.76 3.10
CA THR A 286 5.15 19.87 1.95
C THR A 286 5.96 18.58 2.16
N TRP A 287 5.37 17.44 1.78
CA TRP A 287 6.04 16.15 1.81
C TRP A 287 6.94 15.94 0.59
N TYR A 288 8.14 15.42 0.83
CA TYR A 288 9.12 15.03 -0.18
C TYR A 288 9.71 13.66 0.14
N HIS A 289 9.79 12.80 -0.85
CA HIS A 289 10.65 11.64 -0.76
C HIS A 289 12.09 12.07 -1.07
N ILE A 290 13.02 11.77 -0.18
CA ILE A 290 14.44 12.03 -0.35
C ILE A 290 15.18 10.71 -0.24
N ALA A 291 16.03 10.44 -1.20
CA ALA A 291 16.88 9.25 -1.22
C ALA A 291 18.30 9.60 -1.63
N ILE A 292 19.27 8.92 -1.04
CA ILE A 292 20.66 8.89 -1.47
C ILE A 292 21.09 7.45 -1.67
N ALA A 293 21.87 7.17 -2.68
CA ALA A 293 22.46 5.87 -2.89
C ALA A 293 23.89 5.97 -3.42
N ARG A 294 24.73 5.06 -2.96
CA ARG A 294 26.08 4.82 -3.45
C ARG A 294 26.19 3.37 -3.92
N ASP A 295 26.75 3.14 -5.08
CA ASP A 295 27.02 1.81 -5.61
C ASP A 295 28.42 1.29 -5.22
N SER A 296 28.74 0.06 -5.63
CA SER A 296 30.03 -0.56 -5.36
C SER A 296 31.21 0.07 -6.14
N SER A 297 30.92 0.94 -7.10
CA SER A 297 31.90 1.70 -7.87
C SER A 297 32.14 3.10 -7.30
N ASN A 298 31.56 3.40 -6.14
CA ASN A 298 31.54 4.69 -5.45
C ASN A 298 30.74 5.78 -6.19
N SER A 299 29.92 5.44 -7.19
CA SER A 299 28.99 6.40 -7.79
C SER A 299 27.89 6.71 -6.79
N GLU A 300 27.69 7.98 -6.49
CA GLU A 300 26.70 8.43 -5.49
C GLU A 300 25.85 9.59 -6.01
N THR A 301 24.57 9.61 -5.67
CA THR A 301 23.70 10.74 -5.98
C THR A 301 22.49 10.80 -5.03
N VAL A 302 21.81 11.95 -5.05
CA VAL A 302 20.57 12.23 -4.30
C VAL A 302 19.41 12.41 -5.27
N TRP A 303 18.22 11.95 -4.86
CA TRP A 303 16.95 12.21 -5.56
C TRP A 303 15.94 12.87 -4.61
N VAL A 304 15.12 13.74 -5.18
CA VAL A 304 13.93 14.29 -4.54
C VAL A 304 12.71 13.97 -5.39
N ASN A 305 11.70 13.34 -4.79
CA ASN A 305 10.50 12.87 -5.49
C ASN A 305 10.82 12.10 -6.78
N GLY A 306 11.85 11.26 -6.71
CA GLY A 306 12.27 10.41 -7.81
C GLY A 306 13.14 11.09 -8.88
N VAL A 307 13.39 12.39 -8.79
CA VAL A 307 14.22 13.14 -9.75
C VAL A 307 15.61 13.38 -9.15
N ARG A 308 16.65 13.06 -9.92
CA ARG A 308 18.05 13.20 -9.49
C ARG A 308 18.43 14.67 -9.30
N SER A 309 19.33 14.92 -8.34
CA SER A 309 19.96 16.22 -8.09
C SER A 309 20.60 16.81 -9.36
N THR A 310 20.60 18.14 -9.47
CA THR A 310 21.21 18.82 -10.61
C THR A 310 22.75 18.76 -10.60
N THR A 311 23.35 18.47 -9.42
CA THR A 311 24.79 18.18 -9.32
C THR A 311 25.17 16.88 -10.06
N GLY A 312 24.21 15.94 -10.23
CA GLY A 312 24.45 14.67 -10.89
C GLY A 312 25.11 13.63 -9.99
N VAL A 313 25.88 12.73 -10.61
CA VAL A 313 26.59 11.65 -9.90
C VAL A 313 27.96 12.15 -9.46
N GLN A 314 28.34 11.84 -8.24
CA GLN A 314 29.67 12.09 -7.70
C GLN A 314 30.39 10.76 -7.42
N ASN A 315 31.73 10.81 -7.34
CA ASN A 315 32.55 9.67 -6.92
C ASN A 315 32.87 9.82 -5.45
N ASP A 316 32.24 8.99 -4.63
CA ASP A 316 32.39 9.01 -3.16
C ASP A 316 33.12 7.75 -2.63
N PRO A 317 34.44 7.78 -2.45
CA PRO A 317 35.21 6.67 -1.89
C PRO A 317 35.29 6.69 -0.34
N ILE A 318 34.50 7.53 0.34
CA ILE A 318 34.60 7.68 1.80
C ILE A 318 34.27 6.37 2.52
N ASN A 319 35.06 6.05 3.51
CA ASN A 319 34.78 4.98 4.46
C ASN A 319 33.98 5.56 5.63
N TYR A 320 32.65 5.39 5.58
CA TYR A 320 31.76 5.90 6.61
C TYR A 320 31.73 4.98 7.84
N TYR A 321 32.34 5.41 8.91
CA TYR A 321 32.26 4.71 10.18
C TYR A 321 30.96 5.06 10.89
N GLY A 322 30.32 4.08 11.54
CA GLY A 322 29.24 4.33 12.48
C GLY A 322 29.72 4.01 13.89
N VAL A 323 29.76 5.03 14.70
CA VAL A 323 29.58 4.79 16.11
C VAL A 323 28.15 5.09 16.39
N ALA A 324 27.40 5.26 17.21
CA ALA A 324 26.01 5.64 17.27
C ALA A 324 25.66 6.66 16.16
N THR A 325 24.53 6.48 15.47
CA THR A 325 23.97 7.48 14.56
C THR A 325 22.65 7.99 15.14
N GLY A 326 22.19 9.12 14.68
CA GLY A 326 20.92 9.70 15.13
C GLY A 326 20.11 10.30 14.00
N ILE A 327 18.85 10.57 14.30
CA ILE A 327 17.93 11.33 13.45
C ILE A 327 17.77 12.68 14.11
N ASN A 328 17.97 13.76 13.35
CA ASN A 328 17.97 15.13 13.84
C ASN A 328 18.98 15.36 14.99
N TRP A 329 20.03 14.59 14.99
CA TRP A 329 21.06 14.65 16.03
C TRP A 329 22.23 15.51 15.60
N ALA A 330 22.00 16.81 15.53
CA ALA A 330 23.07 17.80 15.34
C ALA A 330 23.94 17.87 16.61
N HIS A 331 24.95 17.05 16.71
CA HIS A 331 25.99 17.20 17.68
C HIS A 331 27.23 17.84 17.06
N CYS A 332 27.03 18.92 16.37
CA CYS A 332 28.09 19.77 15.87
C CYS A 332 28.33 20.93 16.88
N THR A 333 29.42 20.87 17.59
CA THR A 333 29.79 21.93 18.56
C THR A 333 30.13 23.27 17.88
N TRP A 334 30.26 23.28 16.54
CA TRP A 334 30.54 24.45 15.69
C TRP A 334 29.38 24.88 14.82
N CYS A 335 28.36 24.04 14.64
CA CYS A 335 27.16 24.43 13.96
C CYS A 335 26.45 25.48 14.82
N VAL A 336 26.11 26.61 14.24
CA VAL A 336 25.34 27.66 14.93
C VAL A 336 24.08 26.97 15.46
N ALA A 337 23.84 27.04 16.75
CA ALA A 337 22.72 26.40 17.40
C ALA A 337 21.42 26.75 16.64
N GLY A 338 20.77 25.74 16.07
CA GLY A 338 19.55 25.88 15.26
C GLY A 338 19.73 25.89 13.74
N SER A 339 20.95 25.76 13.18
CA SER A 339 21.16 25.77 11.72
C SER A 339 21.22 24.35 11.09
N SER A 340 21.35 23.29 11.87
CA SER A 340 21.50 21.92 11.41
C SER A 340 20.50 20.94 12.05
N THR A 341 19.44 21.44 12.66
CA THR A 341 18.40 20.62 13.28
C THR A 341 17.03 20.96 12.75
N PHE A 342 16.26 19.94 12.49
CA PHE A 342 14.84 20.08 12.19
C PHE A 342 14.11 20.81 13.32
N ASN A 343 13.23 21.72 12.94
CA ASN A 343 12.40 22.47 13.87
C ASN A 343 11.01 22.70 13.27
N GLY A 344 10.17 21.69 13.37
CA GLY A 344 8.85 21.64 12.76
C GLY A 344 8.76 20.68 11.56
N GLU A 345 9.90 20.13 11.14
CA GLU A 345 9.96 19.06 10.15
C GLU A 345 9.49 17.73 10.74
N ARG A 346 9.03 16.85 9.85
CA ARG A 346 8.61 15.49 10.21
C ARG A 346 9.32 14.48 9.32
N ILE A 347 9.67 13.34 9.89
CA ILE A 347 10.24 12.20 9.17
C ILE A 347 9.26 11.03 9.23
N SER A 348 9.04 10.40 8.09
CA SER A 348 8.25 9.18 7.94
C SER A 348 9.00 8.16 7.11
N ASN A 349 8.89 6.88 7.47
CA ASN A 349 9.46 5.77 6.69
C ASN A 349 10.93 5.95 6.34
N LEU A 350 11.78 6.00 7.35
CA LEU A 350 13.23 6.02 7.19
C LEU A 350 13.76 4.59 7.04
N ARG A 351 14.47 4.31 5.95
CA ARG A 351 15.17 3.05 5.72
C ARG A 351 16.62 3.29 5.33
N ALA A 352 17.52 2.49 5.92
CA ALA A 352 18.91 2.41 5.51
C ALA A 352 19.29 0.96 5.17
N ILE A 353 19.85 0.76 3.98
CA ILE A 353 20.35 -0.51 3.44
C ILE A 353 21.87 -0.36 3.30
N VAL A 354 22.65 -1.36 3.73
CA VAL A 354 24.10 -1.35 3.65
C VAL A 354 24.61 -2.68 3.11
N GLY A 355 25.51 -2.63 2.13
CA GLY A 355 26.04 -3.79 1.42
C GLY A 355 25.40 -3.99 0.04
N SER A 356 24.38 -3.23 -0.28
CA SER A 356 23.76 -3.16 -1.60
C SER A 356 23.04 -1.83 -1.78
N THR A 357 22.80 -1.42 -3.03
CA THR A 357 21.87 -0.32 -3.35
C THR A 357 20.64 -0.86 -4.05
N ILE A 358 19.49 -0.24 -3.80
CA ILE A 358 18.23 -0.54 -4.50
C ILE A 358 17.95 0.45 -5.64
N TYR A 359 18.72 1.53 -5.73
CA TYR A 359 18.63 2.53 -6.77
C TYR A 359 19.98 2.61 -7.49
N ASP A 360 19.96 2.66 -8.83
CA ASP A 360 21.15 2.91 -9.63
C ASP A 360 21.51 4.40 -9.57
N PRO A 361 22.68 4.78 -8.99
CA PRO A 361 23.09 6.19 -8.92
C PRO A 361 23.21 6.88 -10.28
N ASN A 362 23.39 6.13 -11.35
CA ASN A 362 23.46 6.68 -12.70
C ASN A 362 22.08 6.97 -13.30
N SER A 363 21.02 6.50 -12.68
CA SER A 363 19.64 6.73 -13.14
C SER A 363 19.22 8.19 -12.90
N ALA A 364 18.68 8.84 -13.94
CA ALA A 364 18.14 10.19 -13.81
C ALA A 364 16.87 10.22 -12.95
N THR A 365 16.15 9.11 -12.86
CA THR A 365 14.93 8.98 -12.09
C THR A 365 14.87 7.65 -11.34
N ILE A 366 14.19 7.64 -10.21
CA ILE A 366 13.84 6.44 -9.46
C ILE A 366 12.33 6.38 -9.21
N THR A 367 11.81 5.19 -8.99
CA THR A 367 10.41 5.03 -8.56
C THR A 367 10.29 5.42 -7.10
N VAL A 368 9.45 6.41 -6.82
CA VAL A 368 9.13 6.83 -5.44
C VAL A 368 8.24 5.79 -4.80
N PRO A 369 8.55 5.28 -3.60
CA PRO A 369 7.69 4.36 -2.89
C PRO A 369 6.32 4.99 -2.56
N THR A 370 5.26 4.24 -2.80
CA THR A 370 3.87 4.67 -2.54
C THR A 370 3.24 3.93 -1.37
N MET A 371 3.92 2.89 -0.89
CA MET A 371 3.55 2.08 0.28
C MET A 371 4.60 2.27 1.39
N PRO A 372 4.27 1.94 2.65
CA PRO A 372 5.27 1.88 3.70
C PRO A 372 6.48 1.08 3.27
N LEU A 373 7.67 1.60 3.59
CA LEU A 373 8.90 0.88 3.33
C LEU A 373 8.90 -0.44 4.12
N THR A 374 9.45 -1.47 3.50
CA THR A 374 9.50 -2.82 4.09
C THR A 374 10.94 -3.23 4.37
N ASN A 375 11.09 -4.20 5.26
CA ASN A 375 12.38 -4.82 5.51
C ASN A 375 12.77 -5.67 4.28
N VAL A 376 13.87 -5.29 3.64
CA VAL A 376 14.44 -6.01 2.50
C VAL A 376 15.85 -6.51 2.85
N ALA A 377 16.47 -7.29 1.96
CA ALA A 377 17.83 -7.76 2.19
C ALA A 377 18.79 -6.59 2.46
N ASN A 378 19.68 -6.77 3.43
CA ASN A 378 20.66 -5.77 3.86
C ASN A 378 20.10 -4.50 4.54
N THR A 379 18.81 -4.46 4.88
CA THR A 379 18.26 -3.36 5.71
C THR A 379 18.93 -3.36 7.08
N LYS A 380 19.45 -2.20 7.47
CA LYS A 380 20.11 -1.96 8.78
C LYS A 380 19.31 -1.04 9.68
N LEU A 381 18.33 -0.34 9.13
CA LEU A 381 17.39 0.50 9.84
C LEU A 381 16.08 0.55 9.07
N LEU A 382 14.97 0.40 9.75
CA LEU A 382 13.61 0.59 9.19
C LEU A 382 12.70 1.18 10.26
N MET A 383 12.37 2.45 10.13
CA MET A 383 11.45 3.15 11.03
C MET A 383 10.22 3.60 10.25
N THR A 384 9.11 2.93 10.45
CA THR A 384 7.84 3.21 9.71
C THR A 384 6.98 4.26 10.40
N PHE A 385 7.12 4.44 11.71
CA PHE A 385 6.33 5.38 12.53
C PHE A 385 4.81 5.18 12.43
N ASP A 386 4.35 3.93 12.32
CA ASP A 386 2.94 3.60 12.07
C ASP A 386 1.98 4.09 13.16
N ASN A 387 2.47 4.23 14.39
CA ASN A 387 1.71 4.71 15.55
C ASN A 387 2.66 5.30 16.61
N SER A 388 2.10 5.85 17.68
CA SER A 388 2.90 6.47 18.75
C SER A 388 3.86 5.50 19.46
N SER A 389 3.52 4.20 19.51
CA SER A 389 4.40 3.18 20.10
C SER A 389 5.56 2.79 19.18
N SER A 390 5.49 3.09 17.90
CA SER A 390 6.52 2.74 16.91
C SER A 390 7.64 3.77 16.79
N LEU A 391 7.60 4.87 17.55
CA LEU A 391 8.67 5.88 17.55
C LEU A 391 10.07 5.31 17.90
N THR A 392 10.12 4.24 18.67
CA THR A 392 11.37 3.59 19.08
C THR A 392 11.52 2.19 18.50
N VAL A 393 10.76 1.84 17.48
CA VAL A 393 10.81 0.51 16.86
C VAL A 393 11.60 0.56 15.57
N ASP A 394 12.67 -0.20 15.51
CA ASP A 394 13.37 -0.54 14.27
C ASP A 394 12.83 -1.85 13.73
N GLY A 395 12.07 -1.79 12.62
CA GLY A 395 11.51 -2.95 11.94
C GLY A 395 12.56 -3.86 11.28
N SER A 396 13.82 -3.43 11.19
CA SER A 396 14.92 -4.29 10.73
C SER A 396 15.49 -5.16 11.85
N GLY A 397 15.27 -4.78 13.11
CA GLY A 397 15.78 -5.46 14.30
C GLY A 397 17.28 -5.28 14.54
N ASN A 398 17.95 -4.38 13.83
CA ASN A 398 19.40 -4.17 13.94
C ASN A 398 19.78 -3.02 14.90
N GLN A 399 18.83 -2.14 15.25
CA GLN A 399 19.09 -0.96 16.05
C GLN A 399 18.25 -0.95 17.34
N THR A 400 18.86 -0.49 18.41
CA THR A 400 18.13 0.01 19.58
C THR A 400 17.91 1.50 19.41
N VAL A 401 16.66 1.94 19.43
CA VAL A 401 16.28 3.34 19.23
C VAL A 401 15.94 3.98 20.57
N THR A 402 16.60 5.08 20.89
CA THR A 402 16.28 5.91 22.06
C THR A 402 15.75 7.25 21.60
N ASN A 403 14.55 7.61 22.05
CA ASN A 403 13.89 8.86 21.67
C ASN A 403 14.16 9.95 22.73
N TYR A 404 14.66 11.08 22.28
CA TYR A 404 14.91 12.29 23.08
C TYR A 404 13.99 13.42 22.66
N GLY A 405 12.70 13.24 22.92
CA GLY A 405 11.69 14.30 22.79
C GLY A 405 11.00 14.42 21.42
N ALA A 406 11.33 13.61 20.42
CA ALA A 406 10.53 13.56 19.21
C ALA A 406 9.13 13.04 19.52
N THR A 407 8.11 13.61 18.88
CA THR A 407 6.70 13.28 19.11
C THR A 407 6.07 12.61 17.91
N PHE A 408 5.10 11.76 18.17
CA PHE A 408 4.30 11.16 17.11
C PHE A 408 3.35 12.19 16.49
N ALA A 409 3.30 12.23 15.18
CA ALA A 409 2.34 13.02 14.43
C ALA A 409 1.56 12.10 13.47
N SER A 410 0.24 12.00 13.68
CA SER A 410 -0.65 11.25 12.79
C SER A 410 -0.96 12.07 11.56
N GLY A 411 -1.00 11.39 10.40
CA GLY A 411 -1.51 11.91 9.15
C GLY A 411 -0.83 13.16 8.58
N GLN A 412 -1.50 13.78 7.62
CA GLN A 412 -1.03 14.96 6.90
C GLN A 412 -1.05 16.23 7.72
#